data_ab440db6169f04af35acfab3798875e7
#
_entry.id   ab440db6169f04af35acfab3798875e7
#
_cell.length_a   1.000
_cell.length_b   1.000
_cell.length_c   1.000
_cell.angle_alpha   90.00
_cell.angle_beta   90.00
_cell.angle_gamma   90.00
#
_symmetry.space_group_name_H-M   'P 1'
#
loop_
_entity.id
_entity.type
_entity.pdbx_description
1 polymer ?
#
loop_
_entity_poly.entity_id
_entity_poly.type
_entity_poly.pdbx_seq_one_letter_code
_entity_poly.pdbx_strand_id
1 'polypeptide(L)'
;AYHLCNYITGLKGVKLFADIKQYSKKIKFDTNAQVFINYENGAKGLFWASTTAKGGVYGLKIRVFGSKGSMEWVQNDPNYLKFSSANGATKILERGFNESHFSKKFSRIKYGHPEGYLSAFSNLYKEIASKINSKNRNTRFFFPTAYEGLLTAKFIDGCVKSSSKKKWVSF
;
A
#
# COMPACT_ATOMS: atom_id res chain seq x y z
N ALA A 1 1.61 -0.36 -4.55
CA ALA A 1 0.93 0.82 -4.01
C ALA A 1 -0.58 0.60 -3.87
N TYR A 2 -1.31 0.28 -4.96
CA TYR A 2 -2.78 0.13 -4.94
C TYR A 2 -3.28 -0.91 -3.92
N HIS A 3 -2.73 -2.14 -3.96
CA HIS A 3 -3.08 -3.18 -2.99
C HIS A 3 -2.83 -2.75 -1.53
N LEU A 4 -1.71 -2.09 -1.24
CA LEU A 4 -1.40 -1.59 0.11
C LEU A 4 -2.45 -0.57 0.58
N CYS A 5 -2.86 0.35 -0.31
CA CYS A 5 -3.89 1.33 0.01
C CYS A 5 -5.23 0.65 0.35
N ASN A 6 -5.67 -0.30 -0.49
CA ASN A 6 -6.91 -1.04 -0.25
C ASN A 6 -6.84 -1.87 1.04
N TYR A 7 -5.69 -2.51 1.30
CA TYR A 7 -5.50 -3.30 2.51
C TYR A 7 -5.59 -2.46 3.79
N ILE A 8 -4.97 -1.27 3.80
CA ILE A 8 -4.97 -0.38 4.98
C ILE A 8 -6.30 0.32 5.17
N THR A 9 -6.93 0.79 4.09
CA THR A 9 -8.15 1.61 4.17
C THR A 9 -9.44 0.80 4.10
N GLY A 10 -9.39 -0.40 3.55
CA GLY A 10 -10.59 -1.19 3.22
C GLY A 10 -11.44 -0.61 2.09
N LEU A 11 -10.99 0.47 1.44
CA LEU A 11 -11.76 1.17 0.41
C LEU A 11 -11.59 0.51 -0.96
N LYS A 12 -12.67 0.51 -1.74
CA LYS A 12 -12.66 0.03 -3.12
C LYS A 12 -12.66 1.21 -4.09
N GLY A 13 -11.69 1.22 -5.01
CA GLY A 13 -11.64 2.20 -6.09
C GLY A 13 -12.73 1.92 -7.12
N VAL A 14 -13.36 2.98 -7.64
CA VAL A 14 -14.45 2.87 -8.63
C VAL A 14 -14.15 3.57 -9.95
N LYS A 15 -13.41 4.68 -9.91
CA LYS A 15 -12.99 5.44 -11.10
C LYS A 15 -11.59 5.97 -10.90
N LEU A 16 -10.83 6.03 -11.98
CA LEU A 16 -9.51 6.63 -11.98
C LEU A 16 -9.27 7.52 -13.21
N PHE A 17 -8.36 8.48 -13.04
CA PHE A 17 -7.75 9.25 -14.11
C PHE A 17 -6.24 9.11 -13.98
N ALA A 18 -5.56 8.71 -15.05
CA ALA A 18 -4.13 8.49 -15.06
C ALA A 18 -3.42 9.28 -16.18
N ASP A 19 -2.24 9.80 -15.83
CA ASP A 19 -1.23 10.26 -16.81
C ASP A 19 0.02 9.39 -16.67
N ILE A 20 0.31 8.65 -17.74
CA ILE A 20 1.44 7.73 -17.81
C ILE A 20 2.40 8.25 -18.88
N LYS A 21 3.68 8.35 -18.53
CA LYS A 21 4.72 8.89 -19.40
C LYS A 21 5.97 8.01 -19.42
N GLN A 22 6.58 7.98 -20.58
CA GLN A 22 7.93 7.46 -20.79
C GLN A 22 8.89 8.65 -20.98
N TYR A 23 9.70 8.95 -19.98
CA TYR A 23 10.65 10.07 -20.05
C TYR A 23 12.02 9.66 -20.59
N SER A 24 12.33 8.36 -20.64
CA SER A 24 13.61 7.85 -21.11
C SER A 24 13.47 7.11 -22.43
N LYS A 25 14.14 7.59 -23.49
CA LYS A 25 14.19 6.90 -24.79
C LYS A 25 14.91 5.55 -24.73
N LYS A 26 15.73 5.31 -23.69
CA LYS A 26 16.47 4.06 -23.50
C LYS A 26 15.63 2.94 -22.87
N ILE A 27 14.50 3.26 -22.28
CA ILE A 27 13.62 2.35 -21.56
C ILE A 27 12.35 2.16 -22.39
N LYS A 28 11.99 0.90 -22.69
CA LYS A 28 10.85 0.58 -23.55
C LYS A 28 9.49 0.49 -22.83
N PHE A 29 9.45 0.88 -21.56
CA PHE A 29 8.21 0.86 -20.75
C PHE A 29 8.00 2.20 -20.04
N ASP A 30 6.84 2.38 -19.46
CA ASP A 30 6.45 3.57 -18.73
C ASP A 30 7.40 3.84 -17.55
N THR A 31 7.81 5.09 -17.41
CA THR A 31 8.78 5.49 -16.38
C THR A 31 8.19 6.39 -15.31
N ASN A 32 6.97 6.88 -15.53
CA ASN A 32 6.26 7.72 -14.58
C ASN A 32 4.76 7.54 -14.74
N ALA A 33 4.05 7.44 -13.61
CA ALA A 33 2.60 7.38 -13.57
C ALA A 33 2.06 8.25 -12.43
N GLN A 34 1.08 9.09 -12.74
CA GLN A 34 0.30 9.86 -11.78
C GLN A 34 -1.16 9.45 -11.94
N VAL A 35 -1.81 9.03 -10.84
CA VAL A 35 -3.15 8.48 -10.89
C VAL A 35 -4.02 9.10 -9.81
N PHE A 36 -5.09 9.75 -10.22
CA PHE A 36 -6.18 10.14 -9.32
C PHE A 36 -7.21 9.01 -9.25
N ILE A 37 -7.72 8.73 -8.07
CA ILE A 37 -8.71 7.67 -7.85
C ILE A 37 -9.87 8.19 -7.00
N ASN A 38 -11.08 7.80 -7.36
CA ASN A 38 -12.29 7.96 -6.55
C ASN A 38 -12.68 6.61 -5.95
N TYR A 39 -13.05 6.60 -4.68
CA TYR A 39 -13.49 5.44 -3.95
C TYR A 39 -15.02 5.43 -3.77
N GLU A 40 -15.59 4.24 -3.51
CA GLU A 40 -17.04 4.04 -3.37
C GLU A 40 -17.70 4.91 -2.31
N ASN A 41 -16.98 5.28 -1.24
CA ASN A 41 -17.45 6.14 -0.15
C ASN A 41 -17.23 7.65 -0.38
N GLY A 42 -16.83 8.06 -1.59
CA GLY A 42 -16.52 9.45 -1.93
C GLY A 42 -15.10 9.91 -1.60
N ALA A 43 -14.29 9.09 -0.93
CA ALA A 43 -12.88 9.40 -0.70
C ALA A 43 -12.12 9.50 -2.02
N LYS A 44 -11.02 10.25 -1.99
CA LYS A 44 -10.14 10.46 -3.15
C LYS A 44 -8.72 10.05 -2.80
N GLY A 45 -7.99 9.53 -3.78
CA GLY A 45 -6.58 9.18 -3.63
C GLY A 45 -5.74 9.72 -4.78
N LEU A 46 -4.45 9.82 -4.52
CA LEU A 46 -3.42 10.15 -5.48
C LEU A 46 -2.32 9.10 -5.37
N PHE A 47 -1.97 8.49 -6.49
CA PHE A 47 -0.81 7.62 -6.61
C PHE A 47 0.22 8.25 -7.54
N TRP A 48 1.46 8.17 -7.13
CA TRP A 48 2.59 8.53 -7.96
C TRP A 48 3.63 7.42 -7.90
N ALA A 49 4.08 6.97 -9.07
CA ALA A 49 5.15 6.01 -9.23
C ALA A 49 6.10 6.51 -10.31
N SER A 50 7.41 6.50 -10.05
CA SER A 50 8.40 6.96 -11.00
C SER A 50 9.70 6.20 -10.83
N THR A 51 10.29 5.76 -11.95
CA THR A 51 11.63 5.18 -12.01
C THR A 51 12.68 6.22 -12.43
N THR A 52 12.23 7.45 -12.75
CA THR A 52 13.11 8.55 -13.21
C THR A 52 13.26 9.65 -12.16
N ALA A 53 12.62 9.53 -11.01
CA ALA A 53 12.76 10.47 -9.89
C ALA A 53 14.12 10.25 -9.22
N LYS A 54 15.12 11.04 -9.60
CA LYS A 54 16.45 10.97 -9.00
C LYS A 54 16.40 11.31 -7.51
N GLY A 55 17.08 10.53 -6.68
CA GLY A 55 17.09 10.70 -5.22
C GLY A 55 15.89 10.05 -4.50
N GLY A 56 14.86 9.64 -5.24
CA GLY A 56 13.73 8.88 -4.70
C GLY A 56 14.04 7.39 -4.63
N VAL A 57 14.91 6.98 -3.71
CA VAL A 57 15.32 5.57 -3.60
C VAL A 57 14.19 4.76 -2.99
N TYR A 58 13.55 3.86 -3.78
CA TYR A 58 12.55 2.86 -3.36
C TYR A 58 11.53 3.37 -2.31
N GLY A 59 11.20 4.65 -2.38
CA GLY A 59 10.47 5.38 -1.36
C GLY A 59 8.98 5.09 -1.35
N LEU A 60 8.55 3.84 -1.11
CA LEU A 60 7.13 3.58 -0.88
C LEU A 60 6.69 4.34 0.38
N LYS A 61 5.75 5.24 0.17
CA LYS A 61 5.18 6.08 1.21
C LYS A 61 3.66 6.04 1.10
N ILE A 62 2.99 5.91 2.22
CA ILE A 62 1.54 6.03 2.28
C ILE A 62 1.13 7.08 3.30
N ARG A 63 0.17 7.93 2.91
CA ARG A 63 -0.50 8.87 3.81
C ARG A 63 -2.00 8.65 3.71
N VAL A 64 -2.66 8.61 4.85
CA VAL A 64 -4.12 8.50 4.93
C VAL A 64 -4.62 9.64 5.80
N PHE A 65 -5.58 10.39 5.28
CA PHE A 65 -6.22 11.52 5.97
C PHE A 65 -7.70 11.20 6.15
N GLY A 66 -8.18 11.32 7.36
CA GLY A 66 -9.59 11.11 7.70
C GLY A 66 -10.08 12.16 8.70
N SER A 67 -11.37 12.19 8.95
CA SER A 67 -12.01 13.15 9.87
C SER A 67 -11.51 13.04 11.32
N LYS A 68 -11.02 11.88 11.73
CA LYS A 68 -10.52 11.62 13.09
C LYS A 68 -9.01 11.81 13.23
N GLY A 69 -8.29 12.02 12.12
CA GLY A 69 -6.83 12.17 12.13
C GLY A 69 -6.18 11.68 10.85
N SER A 70 -4.86 11.60 10.88
CA SER A 70 -4.06 11.15 9.76
C SER A 70 -2.92 10.24 10.19
N MET A 71 -2.43 9.46 9.23
CA MET A 71 -1.25 8.63 9.42
C MET A 71 -0.33 8.71 8.21
N GLU A 72 0.97 8.60 8.47
CA GLU A 72 2.00 8.52 7.44
C GLU A 72 3.00 7.42 7.80
N TRP A 73 3.29 6.56 6.84
CA TRP A 73 4.30 5.52 6.94
C TRP A 73 5.22 5.53 5.72
N VAL A 74 6.50 5.27 5.94
CA VAL A 74 7.54 5.20 4.91
C VAL A 74 8.31 3.90 5.02
N GLN A 75 8.51 3.23 3.89
CA GLN A 75 9.21 1.95 3.83
C GLN A 75 10.69 2.05 4.22
N ASN A 76 11.32 3.21 4.02
CA ASN A 76 12.73 3.40 4.37
C ASN A 76 12.97 3.42 5.89
N ASP A 77 11.90 3.69 6.66
CA ASP A 77 11.92 3.67 8.11
C ASP A 77 10.67 2.94 8.64
N PRO A 78 10.60 1.61 8.42
CA PRO A 78 9.35 0.85 8.54
C PRO A 78 8.88 0.65 9.98
N ASN A 79 9.74 0.93 10.97
CA ASN A 79 9.42 0.71 12.37
C ASN A 79 8.66 1.87 13.02
N TYR A 80 8.45 2.97 12.29
CA TYR A 80 7.80 4.17 12.79
C TYR A 80 6.54 4.50 11.98
N LEU A 81 5.50 4.90 12.70
CA LEU A 81 4.26 5.42 12.14
C LEU A 81 4.01 6.81 12.72
N LYS A 82 3.95 7.81 11.84
CA LYS A 82 3.51 9.14 12.22
C LYS A 82 2.01 9.18 12.29
N PHE A 83 1.46 9.51 13.44
CA PHE A 83 0.03 9.61 13.68
C PHE A 83 -0.34 10.98 14.22
N SER A 84 -1.39 11.59 13.66
CA SER A 84 -1.93 12.86 14.11
C SER A 84 -3.42 12.71 14.35
N SER A 85 -3.90 12.89 15.58
CA SER A 85 -5.33 12.96 15.86
C SER A 85 -5.88 14.32 15.44
N ALA A 86 -7.19 14.40 15.11
CA ALA A 86 -7.82 15.63 14.66
C ALA A 86 -7.67 16.81 15.67
N ASN A 87 -7.70 16.47 16.96
CA ASN A 87 -7.67 17.46 18.06
C ASN A 87 -6.40 17.33 18.93
N GLY A 88 -5.31 16.78 18.41
CA GLY A 88 -4.14 16.51 19.21
C GLY A 88 -2.83 16.66 18.47
N ALA A 89 -1.75 16.59 19.23
CA ALA A 89 -0.40 16.65 18.70
C ALA A 89 -0.08 15.43 17.80
N THR A 90 0.80 15.65 16.86
CA THR A 90 1.40 14.57 16.08
C THR A 90 2.32 13.73 16.95
N LYS A 91 2.16 12.41 16.90
CA LYS A 91 2.98 11.43 17.61
C LYS A 91 3.71 10.56 16.61
N ILE A 92 4.91 10.13 16.96
CA ILE A 92 5.63 9.07 16.29
C ILE A 92 5.43 7.81 17.12
N LEU A 93 4.76 6.82 16.52
CA LEU A 93 4.53 5.52 17.14
C LEU A 93 5.63 4.57 16.67
N GLU A 94 6.40 4.07 17.61
CA GLU A 94 7.44 3.08 17.34
C GLU A 94 6.88 1.67 17.47
N ARG A 95 7.35 0.76 16.60
CA ARG A 95 7.03 -0.66 16.69
C ARG A 95 7.45 -1.23 18.07
N GLY A 96 6.59 -1.99 18.69
CA GLY A 96 6.84 -2.63 19.98
C GLY A 96 6.21 -1.91 21.17
N PHE A 97 5.77 -0.66 21.02
CA PHE A 97 5.07 0.06 22.05
C PHE A 97 3.57 0.13 21.76
N ASN A 98 2.74 -0.29 22.72
CA ASN A 98 1.28 -0.28 22.60
C ASN A 98 0.75 -1.04 21.36
N GLU A 99 1.44 -2.11 20.98
CA GLU A 99 1.07 -2.91 19.82
C GLU A 99 -0.26 -3.61 20.01
N SER A 100 -1.06 -3.60 18.96
CA SER A 100 -2.24 -4.44 18.85
C SER A 100 -1.84 -5.93 18.81
N HIS A 101 -2.78 -6.81 19.13
CA HIS A 101 -2.57 -8.25 18.97
C HIS A 101 -2.14 -8.61 17.53
N PHE A 102 -2.66 -7.87 16.53
CA PHE A 102 -2.29 -8.03 15.14
C PHE A 102 -0.82 -7.67 14.87
N SER A 103 -0.33 -6.55 15.38
CA SER A 103 1.07 -6.15 15.24
C SER A 103 2.01 -7.16 15.87
N LYS A 104 1.69 -7.63 17.09
CA LYS A 104 2.48 -8.65 17.81
C LYS A 104 2.61 -9.94 17.02
N LYS A 105 1.54 -10.36 16.34
CA LYS A 105 1.56 -11.59 15.51
C LYS A 105 2.62 -11.52 14.41
N PHE A 106 2.86 -10.33 13.83
CA PHE A 106 3.76 -10.13 12.70
C PHE A 106 5.12 -9.55 13.06
N SER A 107 5.33 -9.14 14.32
CA SER A 107 6.65 -8.75 14.83
C SER A 107 7.45 -10.00 15.19
N ARG A 108 8.64 -10.13 14.62
CA ARG A 108 9.53 -11.31 14.81
C ARG A 108 10.69 -11.02 15.72
N ILE A 109 11.17 -9.78 15.68
CA ILE A 109 12.33 -9.32 16.43
C ILE A 109 11.85 -8.46 17.59
N LYS A 110 12.48 -8.61 18.75
CA LYS A 110 12.18 -7.80 19.93
C LYS A 110 12.27 -6.31 19.57
N TYR A 111 11.38 -5.50 20.15
CA TYR A 111 11.43 -4.05 19.96
C TYR A 111 12.81 -3.48 20.36
N GLY A 112 13.17 -2.33 19.79
CA GLY A 112 14.52 -1.78 19.90
C GLY A 112 15.51 -2.33 18.86
N HIS A 113 15.11 -3.31 18.06
CA HIS A 113 15.88 -3.83 16.93
C HIS A 113 15.08 -3.60 15.63
N PRO A 114 15.70 -3.10 14.56
CA PRO A 114 14.98 -2.79 13.32
C PRO A 114 14.44 -4.07 12.66
N GLU A 115 13.21 -4.00 12.20
CA GLU A 115 12.54 -5.03 11.43
C GLU A 115 12.05 -4.43 10.10
N GLY A 116 12.10 -5.19 9.01
CA GLY A 116 11.77 -4.63 7.71
C GLY A 116 11.49 -5.67 6.63
N TYR A 117 12.01 -5.43 5.44
CA TYR A 117 11.71 -6.15 4.20
C TYR A 117 11.80 -7.69 4.32
N LEU A 118 12.91 -8.21 4.85
CA LEU A 118 13.10 -9.66 4.98
C LEU A 118 12.11 -10.29 5.97
N SER A 119 11.85 -9.62 7.10
CA SER A 119 10.86 -10.08 8.07
C SER A 119 9.44 -10.07 7.49
N ALA A 120 9.10 -9.08 6.67
CA ALA A 120 7.81 -9.01 5.99
C ALA A 120 7.60 -10.20 5.03
N PHE A 121 8.59 -10.55 4.21
CA PHE A 121 8.55 -11.73 3.35
C PHE A 121 8.47 -13.03 4.17
N SER A 122 9.24 -13.15 5.25
CA SER A 122 9.17 -14.29 6.14
C SER A 122 7.77 -14.48 6.74
N ASN A 123 7.09 -13.39 7.10
CA ASN A 123 5.73 -13.44 7.58
C ASN A 123 4.76 -13.93 6.50
N LEU A 124 4.91 -13.44 5.26
CA LEU A 124 4.10 -13.88 4.13
C LEU A 124 4.23 -15.38 3.89
N TYR A 125 5.45 -15.91 3.80
CA TYR A 125 5.69 -17.36 3.62
C TYR A 125 5.16 -18.20 4.79
N LYS A 126 5.31 -17.71 6.03
CA LYS A 126 4.73 -18.37 7.21
C LYS A 126 3.21 -18.47 7.13
N GLU A 127 2.52 -17.40 6.76
CA GLU A 127 1.07 -17.40 6.60
C GLU A 127 0.62 -18.37 5.49
N ILE A 128 1.32 -18.41 4.35
CA ILE A 128 1.05 -19.34 3.25
C ILE A 128 1.23 -20.79 3.70
N ALA A 129 2.37 -21.11 4.32
CA ALA A 129 2.63 -22.46 4.84
C ALA A 129 1.60 -22.87 5.89
N SER A 130 1.22 -21.95 6.78
CA SER A 130 0.18 -22.19 7.77
C SER A 130 -1.19 -22.46 7.13
N LYS A 131 -1.51 -21.78 6.02
CA LYS A 131 -2.73 -22.04 5.26
C LYS A 131 -2.73 -23.43 4.63
N ILE A 132 -1.61 -23.84 4.03
CA ILE A 132 -1.47 -25.15 3.38
C ILE A 132 -1.66 -26.27 4.43
N ASN A 133 -1.08 -26.12 5.61
CA ASN A 133 -1.13 -27.12 6.68
C ASN A 133 -2.40 -27.05 7.56
N SER A 134 -3.25 -26.03 7.37
CA SER A 134 -4.44 -25.85 8.20
C SER A 134 -5.55 -26.82 7.82
N LYS A 135 -6.01 -27.58 8.80
CA LYS A 135 -7.24 -28.39 8.69
C LYS A 135 -8.52 -27.56 8.86
N ASN A 136 -8.42 -26.39 9.48
CA ASN A 136 -9.55 -25.51 9.73
C ASN A 136 -9.68 -24.48 8.60
N ARG A 137 -10.72 -24.64 7.76
CA ARG A 137 -11.01 -23.74 6.63
C ARG A 137 -11.41 -22.32 7.04
N ASN A 138 -11.90 -22.13 8.28
CA ASN A 138 -12.35 -20.85 8.80
C ASN A 138 -11.22 -19.98 9.39
N THR A 139 -10.00 -20.51 9.48
CA THR A 139 -8.85 -19.72 9.95
C THR A 139 -8.53 -18.62 8.96
N ARG A 140 -8.53 -17.37 9.44
CA ARG A 140 -8.15 -16.20 8.64
C ARG A 140 -6.63 -16.11 8.51
N PHE A 141 -6.14 -16.01 7.29
CA PHE A 141 -4.75 -15.81 6.95
C PHE A 141 -4.55 -14.45 6.27
N PHE A 142 -3.36 -13.89 6.37
CA PHE A 142 -3.06 -12.52 5.95
C PHE A 142 -2.01 -12.50 4.82
N PHE A 143 -2.41 -12.99 3.67
CA PHE A 143 -1.63 -12.88 2.44
C PHE A 143 -2.58 -12.57 1.27
N PRO A 144 -2.09 -11.88 0.21
CA PRO A 144 -2.93 -11.56 -0.94
C PRO A 144 -3.33 -12.84 -1.68
N THR A 145 -4.59 -12.88 -2.08
CA THR A 145 -5.16 -13.98 -2.88
C THR A 145 -5.12 -13.63 -4.37
N ALA A 146 -5.53 -14.58 -5.23
CA ALA A 146 -5.70 -14.32 -6.66
C ALA A 146 -6.72 -13.20 -6.94
N TYR A 147 -7.70 -13.01 -6.05
CA TYR A 147 -8.67 -11.93 -6.17
C TYR A 147 -8.05 -10.54 -6.02
N GLU A 148 -7.20 -10.33 -5.00
CA GLU A 148 -6.45 -9.07 -4.86
C GLU A 148 -5.48 -8.85 -6.03
N GLY A 149 -4.91 -9.95 -6.56
CA GLY A 149 -4.12 -9.91 -7.78
C GLY A 149 -4.93 -9.41 -8.97
N LEU A 150 -6.14 -9.94 -9.17
CA LEU A 150 -7.06 -9.51 -10.22
C LEU A 150 -7.45 -8.03 -10.08
N LEU A 151 -7.76 -7.56 -8.87
CA LEU A 151 -8.08 -6.15 -8.63
C LEU A 151 -6.90 -5.24 -8.98
N THR A 152 -5.69 -5.66 -8.66
CA THR A 152 -4.48 -4.90 -9.02
C THR A 152 -4.26 -4.87 -10.53
N ALA A 153 -4.48 -5.98 -11.23
CA ALA A 153 -4.40 -6.03 -12.69
C ALA A 153 -5.45 -5.12 -13.36
N LYS A 154 -6.70 -5.14 -12.87
CA LYS A 154 -7.75 -4.22 -13.35
C LYS A 154 -7.38 -2.75 -13.13
N PHE A 155 -6.80 -2.41 -11.98
CA PHE A 155 -6.31 -1.06 -11.72
C PHE A 155 -5.25 -0.64 -12.75
N ILE A 156 -4.26 -1.48 -13.03
CA ILE A 156 -3.20 -1.19 -14.01
C ILE A 156 -3.79 -1.02 -15.41
N ASP A 157 -4.66 -1.92 -15.84
CA ASP A 157 -5.36 -1.84 -17.14
C ASP A 157 -6.19 -0.55 -17.23
N GLY A 158 -6.90 -0.20 -16.16
CA GLY A 158 -7.62 1.07 -16.03
C GLY A 158 -6.71 2.29 -16.19
N CYS A 159 -5.51 2.28 -15.59
CA CYS A 159 -4.54 3.35 -15.74
C CYS A 159 -4.08 3.52 -17.20
N VAL A 160 -3.74 2.43 -17.87
CA VAL A 160 -3.36 2.44 -19.30
C VAL A 160 -4.50 2.99 -20.17
N LYS A 161 -5.72 2.49 -19.97
CA LYS A 161 -6.92 2.95 -20.69
C LYS A 161 -7.21 4.43 -20.46
N SER A 162 -7.09 4.88 -19.21
CA SER A 162 -7.33 6.28 -18.86
C SER A 162 -6.30 7.21 -19.50
N SER A 163 -5.03 6.87 -19.40
CA SER A 163 -3.94 7.66 -19.97
C SER A 163 -4.05 7.77 -21.49
N SER A 164 -4.35 6.65 -22.17
CA SER A 164 -4.55 6.63 -23.63
C SER A 164 -5.75 7.47 -24.07
N LYS A 165 -6.87 7.37 -23.35
CA LYS A 165 -8.13 8.08 -23.70
C LYS A 165 -8.22 9.49 -23.12
N LYS A 166 -7.28 9.89 -22.27
CA LYS A 166 -7.26 11.17 -21.54
C LYS A 166 -8.57 11.47 -20.80
N LYS A 167 -9.17 10.44 -20.16
CA LYS A 167 -10.43 10.57 -19.45
C LYS A 167 -10.53 9.66 -18.25
N TRP A 168 -11.47 9.96 -17.34
CA TRP A 168 -11.84 9.07 -16.24
C TRP A 168 -12.39 7.75 -16.76
N VAL A 169 -11.96 6.64 -16.18
CA VAL A 169 -12.45 5.30 -16.48
C VAL A 169 -12.88 4.58 -15.22
N SER A 170 -13.90 3.74 -15.33
CA SER A 170 -14.27 2.77 -14.27
C SER A 170 -13.41 1.51 -14.39
N PHE A 171 -13.14 0.81 -13.29
CA PHE A 171 -12.28 -0.38 -13.27
C PHE A 171 -12.68 -1.39 -12.18
#